data_736e57300d2dce6a92c0a71a485497c5
#
_entry.id   736e57300d2dce6a92c0a71a485497c5
#
_cell.length_a   1.000
_cell.length_b   1.000
_cell.length_c   1.000
_cell.angle_alpha   90.00
_cell.angle_beta   90.00
_cell.angle_gamma   90.00
#
_symmetry.space_group_name_H-M   'P 1'
#
loop_
_entity.id
_entity.type
_entity.pdbx_description
1 polymer ?
#
loop_
_entity_poly.entity_id
_entity_poly.type
_entity_poly.pdbx_seq_one_letter_code
_entity_poly.pdbx_strand_id
1 'polypeptide(L)'
;MKITVGLSGGVDSSVAAKILIEEGHDVCGVTLRLLDEQTSIAKEQSERIIEEAAQAARLLGIPHRVYDFRTEFQKQIIDYFIKSYRSGETPNPCYICNRQIKFGLLLEQALREGCDAIATGHYAKVFQEPSGRYVLERGADAQKDQSYFLALLSQEQLSRTFFPLAELTKPEVRLIAEKAGLVNAHKSDSQDICFVPDGDYTAVIEALAPDAFPEGDFIDIDGTKVGTHRGLHRYTIGQRRGLALPFGYPIYVVEKSAEHNTVTVGSGEALLAAACSVREVNWIAEMPQEPFYAEVKTRYRQQLKKARIEPSGTSRVRIVFTEPERAVARGQAAVFYCGSRVLGGGVIDSVEAVGNVV
;
A
#
# COMPACT_ATOMS: atom_id res chain seq x y z
N MET A 1 21.32 10.39 17.48
CA MET A 1 20.97 8.98 17.23
C MET A 1 21.62 8.54 15.95
N LYS A 2 21.85 7.24 15.78
CA LYS A 2 22.30 6.66 14.50
C LYS A 2 21.10 6.14 13.73
N ILE A 3 20.80 6.74 12.56
CA ILE A 3 19.57 6.48 11.81
C ILE A 3 19.89 5.99 10.41
N THR A 4 19.28 4.88 10.02
CA THR A 4 19.30 4.38 8.63
C THR A 4 18.15 5.00 7.85
N VAL A 5 18.46 5.70 6.75
CA VAL A 5 17.44 6.26 5.85
C VAL A 5 17.29 5.40 4.60
N GLY A 6 16.08 4.91 4.35
CA GLY A 6 15.76 4.22 3.10
C GLY A 6 15.77 5.18 1.90
N LEU A 7 16.84 5.12 1.09
CA LEU A 7 17.01 5.93 -0.12
C LEU A 7 16.49 5.18 -1.35
N SER A 8 15.49 5.75 -2.02
CA SER A 8 14.84 5.16 -3.21
C SER A 8 15.27 5.82 -4.54
N GLY A 9 16.29 6.69 -4.52
CA GLY A 9 16.61 7.55 -5.66
C GLY A 9 15.57 8.65 -5.94
N GLY A 10 14.54 8.76 -5.11
CA GLY A 10 13.52 9.80 -5.19
C GLY A 10 13.85 11.02 -4.32
N VAL A 11 13.22 12.17 -4.62
CA VAL A 11 13.43 13.44 -3.91
C VAL A 11 13.07 13.34 -2.43
N ASP A 12 11.96 12.66 -2.09
CA ASP A 12 11.43 12.60 -0.73
C ASP A 12 12.40 11.93 0.24
N SER A 13 12.97 10.79 -0.12
CA SER A 13 13.94 10.09 0.71
C SER A 13 15.25 10.87 0.89
N SER A 14 15.67 11.57 -0.14
CA SER A 14 16.89 12.41 -0.08
C SER A 14 16.70 13.62 0.84
N VAL A 15 15.52 14.27 0.78
CA VAL A 15 15.18 15.38 1.68
C VAL A 15 14.99 14.89 3.12
N ALA A 16 14.38 13.73 3.32
CA ALA A 16 14.27 13.12 4.65
C ALA A 16 15.66 12.91 5.29
N ALA A 17 16.64 12.41 4.52
CA ALA A 17 18.01 12.26 4.98
C ALA A 17 18.65 13.62 5.33
N LYS A 18 18.47 14.62 4.46
CA LYS A 18 18.98 15.98 4.69
C LYS A 18 18.47 16.59 6.00
N ILE A 19 17.16 16.51 6.26
CA ILE A 19 16.55 17.03 7.48
C ILE A 19 17.19 16.40 8.71
N LEU A 20 17.32 15.07 8.75
CA LEU A 20 17.91 14.36 9.87
C LEU A 20 19.39 14.73 10.12
N ILE A 21 20.15 15.00 9.04
CA ILE A 21 21.54 15.50 9.16
C ILE A 21 21.53 16.90 9.82
N GLU A 22 20.64 17.78 9.40
CA GLU A 22 20.51 19.14 9.96
C GLU A 22 20.05 19.13 11.42
N GLU A 23 19.28 18.12 11.83
CA GLU A 23 18.90 17.86 13.22
C GLU A 23 20.03 17.24 14.06
N GLY A 24 21.20 16.98 13.46
CA GLY A 24 22.40 16.49 14.15
C GLY A 24 22.43 14.98 14.38
N HIS A 25 21.69 14.21 13.58
CA HIS A 25 21.74 12.75 13.61
C HIS A 25 22.92 12.18 12.81
N ASP A 26 23.44 11.04 13.22
CA ASP A 26 24.38 10.22 12.44
C ASP A 26 23.58 9.38 11.43
N VAL A 27 23.64 9.77 10.15
CA VAL A 27 22.77 9.23 9.10
C VAL A 27 23.55 8.33 8.16
N CYS A 28 22.99 7.15 7.87
CA CYS A 28 23.44 6.22 6.82
C CYS A 28 22.30 6.01 5.81
N GLY A 29 22.60 6.18 4.52
CA GLY A 29 21.65 5.87 3.43
C GLY A 29 21.68 4.38 3.09
N VAL A 30 20.49 3.78 2.86
CA VAL A 30 20.37 2.39 2.42
C VAL A 30 19.40 2.30 1.25
N THR A 31 19.80 1.61 0.20
CA THR A 31 18.91 1.23 -0.91
C THR A 31 18.62 -0.26 -0.86
N LEU A 32 17.36 -0.63 -1.05
CA LEU A 32 16.94 -2.03 -1.08
C LEU A 32 16.98 -2.54 -2.52
N ARG A 33 17.71 -3.61 -2.77
CA ARG A 33 17.62 -4.38 -4.01
C ARG A 33 16.49 -5.41 -3.81
N LEU A 34 15.38 -5.21 -4.53
CA LEU A 34 14.13 -5.95 -4.32
C LEU A 34 13.74 -6.86 -5.49
N LEU A 35 14.17 -6.53 -6.71
CA LEU A 35 13.75 -7.25 -7.91
C LEU A 35 14.86 -8.18 -8.40
N ASP A 36 14.48 -9.37 -8.82
CA ASP A 36 15.37 -10.27 -9.52
C ASP A 36 15.67 -9.74 -10.94
N GLU A 37 16.92 -9.81 -11.32
CA GLU A 37 17.46 -9.20 -12.55
C GLU A 37 17.32 -10.13 -13.77
N GLN A 38 16.30 -10.99 -13.80
CA GLN A 38 16.08 -11.94 -14.89
C GLN A 38 15.75 -11.27 -16.23
N THR A 39 15.32 -10.02 -16.22
CA THR A 39 15.15 -9.22 -17.44
C THR A 39 16.14 -8.06 -17.47
N SER A 40 16.65 -7.72 -18.66
CA SER A 40 17.57 -6.58 -18.83
C SER A 40 16.94 -5.26 -18.32
N ILE A 41 15.63 -5.07 -18.52
CA ILE A 41 14.89 -3.88 -18.10
C ILE A 41 14.83 -3.77 -16.56
N ALA A 42 14.50 -4.85 -15.86
CA ALA A 42 14.47 -4.86 -14.40
C ALA A 42 15.85 -4.61 -13.79
N LYS A 43 16.90 -5.14 -14.42
CA LYS A 43 18.28 -4.92 -14.01
C LYS A 43 18.69 -3.46 -14.17
N GLU A 44 18.49 -2.87 -15.35
CA GLU A 44 18.82 -1.46 -15.62
C GLU A 44 18.08 -0.51 -14.67
N GLN A 45 16.80 -0.79 -14.38
CA GLN A 45 16.01 -0.01 -13.45
C GLN A 45 16.53 -0.10 -12.01
N SER A 46 16.92 -1.30 -11.57
CA SER A 46 17.48 -1.54 -10.24
C SER A 46 18.83 -0.82 -10.08
N GLU A 47 19.73 -0.96 -11.05
CA GLU A 47 21.05 -0.31 -11.05
C GLU A 47 20.92 1.22 -11.07
N ARG A 48 20.01 1.75 -11.87
CA ARG A 48 19.73 3.18 -11.92
C ARG A 48 19.25 3.73 -10.56
N ILE A 49 18.32 3.05 -9.89
CA ILE A 49 17.83 3.46 -8.56
C ILE A 49 18.98 3.48 -7.56
N ILE A 50 19.83 2.46 -7.56
CA ILE A 50 21.00 2.36 -6.68
C ILE A 50 21.98 3.50 -6.94
N GLU A 51 22.28 3.81 -8.20
CA GLU A 51 23.20 4.89 -8.55
C GLU A 51 22.64 6.28 -8.20
N GLU A 52 21.37 6.55 -8.46
CA GLU A 52 20.70 7.80 -8.07
C GLU A 52 20.70 7.99 -6.54
N ALA A 53 20.48 6.92 -5.78
CA ALA A 53 20.54 6.95 -4.32
C ALA A 53 21.96 7.16 -3.81
N ALA A 54 22.95 6.49 -4.42
CA ALA A 54 24.36 6.66 -4.09
C ALA A 54 24.85 8.09 -4.40
N GLN A 55 24.37 8.68 -5.50
CA GLN A 55 24.69 10.07 -5.84
C GLN A 55 24.09 11.05 -4.82
N ALA A 56 22.83 10.85 -4.40
CA ALA A 56 22.22 11.66 -3.35
C ALA A 56 22.99 11.54 -2.03
N ALA A 57 23.40 10.33 -1.64
CA ALA A 57 24.19 10.10 -0.44
C ALA A 57 25.57 10.80 -0.51
N ARG A 58 26.26 10.74 -1.66
CA ARG A 58 27.53 11.47 -1.86
C ARG A 58 27.35 12.99 -1.69
N LEU A 59 26.30 13.56 -2.26
CA LEU A 59 25.99 15.00 -2.13
C LEU A 59 25.68 15.40 -0.69
N LEU A 60 25.03 14.51 0.06
CA LEU A 60 24.72 14.72 1.48
C LEU A 60 25.91 14.41 2.42
N GLY A 61 27.00 13.85 1.90
CA GLY A 61 28.18 13.48 2.69
C GLY A 61 27.95 12.31 3.65
N ILE A 62 27.01 11.41 3.34
CA ILE A 62 26.67 10.26 4.20
C ILE A 62 27.10 8.93 3.56
N PRO A 63 27.42 7.89 4.37
CA PRO A 63 27.62 6.54 3.88
C PRO A 63 26.39 6.01 3.16
N HIS A 64 26.61 5.18 2.12
CA HIS A 64 25.52 4.51 1.41
C HIS A 64 25.79 3.01 1.32
N ARG A 65 24.75 2.21 1.55
CA ARG A 65 24.78 0.74 1.47
C ARG A 65 23.64 0.23 0.61
N VAL A 66 23.80 -0.99 0.10
CA VAL A 66 22.75 -1.71 -0.61
C VAL A 66 22.46 -2.99 0.14
N TYR A 67 21.19 -3.21 0.52
CA TYR A 67 20.74 -4.46 1.11
C TYR A 67 20.01 -5.28 0.06
N ASP A 68 20.40 -6.54 -0.09
CA ASP A 68 19.79 -7.47 -1.03
C ASP A 68 18.68 -8.27 -0.34
N PHE A 69 17.42 -7.90 -0.63
CA PHE A 69 16.22 -8.55 -0.14
C PHE A 69 15.38 -9.16 -1.27
N ARG A 70 16.01 -9.51 -2.39
CA ARG A 70 15.31 -10.08 -3.55
C ARG A 70 14.54 -11.34 -3.19
N THR A 71 15.16 -12.26 -2.45
CA THR A 71 14.54 -13.53 -2.05
C THR A 71 13.34 -13.31 -1.15
N GLU A 72 13.47 -12.45 -0.15
CA GLU A 72 12.39 -12.13 0.78
C GLU A 72 11.26 -11.38 0.08
N PHE A 73 11.60 -10.44 -0.79
CA PHE A 73 10.62 -9.69 -1.57
C PHE A 73 9.82 -10.60 -2.52
N GLN A 74 10.51 -11.54 -3.20
CA GLN A 74 9.83 -12.53 -4.03
C GLN A 74 8.81 -13.32 -3.21
N LYS A 75 9.22 -13.91 -2.08
CA LYS A 75 8.36 -14.76 -1.26
C LYS A 75 7.22 -14.02 -0.58
N GLN A 76 7.50 -12.83 -0.04
CA GLN A 76 6.54 -12.12 0.82
C GLN A 76 5.63 -11.17 0.05
N ILE A 77 6.09 -10.64 -1.10
CA ILE A 77 5.35 -9.62 -1.83
C ILE A 77 4.89 -10.12 -3.20
N ILE A 78 5.78 -10.68 -4.01
CA ILE A 78 5.41 -11.12 -5.37
C ILE A 78 4.51 -12.36 -5.30
N ASP A 79 4.89 -13.37 -4.51
CA ASP A 79 4.11 -14.60 -4.36
C ASP A 79 2.75 -14.31 -3.71
N TYR A 80 2.71 -13.41 -2.71
CA TYR A 80 1.46 -12.89 -2.13
C TYR A 80 0.59 -12.23 -3.20
N PHE A 81 1.17 -11.39 -4.05
CA PHE A 81 0.47 -10.68 -5.11
C PHE A 81 -0.19 -11.66 -6.10
N ILE A 82 0.58 -12.63 -6.61
CA ILE A 82 0.09 -13.66 -7.52
C ILE A 82 -1.00 -14.51 -6.85
N LYS A 83 -0.75 -14.97 -5.62
CA LYS A 83 -1.70 -15.79 -4.85
C LYS A 83 -3.04 -15.07 -4.64
N SER A 84 -3.00 -13.79 -4.30
CA SER A 84 -4.21 -12.99 -4.09
C SER A 84 -5.04 -12.86 -5.38
N TYR A 85 -4.40 -12.62 -6.53
CA TYR A 85 -5.12 -12.60 -7.80
C TYR A 85 -5.72 -13.97 -8.16
N ARG A 86 -5.01 -15.07 -7.86
CA ARG A 86 -5.53 -16.44 -8.04
C ARG A 86 -6.78 -16.69 -7.19
N SER A 87 -6.85 -16.10 -6.01
CA SER A 87 -8.02 -16.18 -5.12
C SER A 87 -9.15 -15.21 -5.49
N GLY A 88 -9.05 -14.51 -6.64
CA GLY A 88 -10.04 -13.50 -7.08
C GLY A 88 -9.95 -12.19 -6.30
N GLU A 89 -8.97 -12.00 -5.43
CA GLU A 89 -8.76 -10.76 -4.69
C GLU A 89 -8.10 -9.68 -5.56
N THR A 90 -8.10 -8.45 -5.07
CA THR A 90 -7.34 -7.32 -5.63
C THR A 90 -6.37 -6.83 -4.56
N PRO A 91 -5.12 -7.34 -4.51
CA PRO A 91 -4.20 -7.07 -3.42
C PRO A 91 -3.66 -5.64 -3.41
N ASN A 92 -3.19 -5.19 -2.24
CA ASN A 92 -2.38 -4.00 -2.08
C ASN A 92 -0.96 -4.40 -1.62
N PRO A 93 -0.02 -4.70 -2.53
CA PRO A 93 1.30 -5.17 -2.18
C PRO A 93 2.12 -4.12 -1.41
N CYS A 94 1.91 -2.82 -1.64
CA CYS A 94 2.61 -1.75 -0.93
C CYS A 94 2.26 -1.74 0.57
N TYR A 95 1.02 -2.08 0.93
CA TYR A 95 0.56 -2.19 2.31
C TYR A 95 1.31 -3.29 3.08
N ILE A 96 1.50 -4.44 2.44
CA ILE A 96 2.26 -5.57 3.01
C ILE A 96 3.77 -5.29 2.98
N CYS A 97 4.29 -4.73 1.88
CA CYS A 97 5.70 -4.39 1.73
C CYS A 97 6.19 -3.41 2.82
N ASN A 98 5.40 -2.41 3.15
CA ASN A 98 5.76 -1.50 4.24
C ASN A 98 5.95 -2.28 5.54
N ARG A 99 4.97 -3.12 5.96
CA ARG A 99 5.07 -3.88 7.20
C ARG A 99 6.24 -4.87 7.22
N GLN A 100 6.44 -5.64 6.13
CA GLN A 100 7.34 -6.79 6.14
C GLN A 100 8.76 -6.43 5.68
N ILE A 101 8.89 -5.60 4.66
CA ILE A 101 10.19 -5.30 4.05
C ILE A 101 10.76 -3.99 4.60
N LYS A 102 10.06 -2.85 4.40
CA LYS A 102 10.62 -1.54 4.74
C LYS A 102 10.70 -1.29 6.25
N PHE A 103 9.67 -1.67 7.00
CA PHE A 103 9.63 -1.49 8.46
C PHE A 103 9.80 -2.80 9.22
N GLY A 104 9.98 -3.93 8.51
CA GLY A 104 10.41 -5.22 9.02
C GLY A 104 11.89 -5.44 8.78
N LEU A 105 12.25 -6.03 7.65
CA LEU A 105 13.62 -6.47 7.35
C LEU A 105 14.65 -5.33 7.36
N LEU A 106 14.31 -4.15 6.79
CA LEU A 106 15.23 -3.00 6.84
C LEU A 106 15.49 -2.56 8.29
N LEU A 107 14.44 -2.48 9.12
CA LEU A 107 14.60 -2.14 10.55
C LEU A 107 15.45 -3.17 11.28
N GLU A 108 15.16 -4.46 11.11
CA GLU A 108 15.94 -5.54 11.73
C GLU A 108 17.43 -5.47 11.32
N GLN A 109 17.70 -5.27 10.03
CA GLN A 109 19.08 -5.16 9.55
C GLN A 109 19.78 -3.90 10.08
N ALA A 110 19.09 -2.76 10.12
CA ALA A 110 19.62 -1.53 10.68
C ALA A 110 19.98 -1.68 12.17
N LEU A 111 19.12 -2.33 12.96
CA LEU A 111 19.36 -2.61 14.37
C LEU A 111 20.56 -3.56 14.57
N ARG A 112 20.70 -4.61 13.75
CA ARG A 112 21.88 -5.51 13.76
C ARG A 112 23.19 -4.78 13.48
N GLU A 113 23.15 -3.71 12.68
CA GLU A 113 24.30 -2.86 12.36
C GLU A 113 24.54 -1.73 13.40
N GLY A 114 23.81 -1.76 14.50
CA GLY A 114 23.94 -0.81 15.61
C GLY A 114 23.35 0.55 15.33
N CYS A 115 22.36 0.65 14.43
CA CYS A 115 21.52 1.84 14.30
C CYS A 115 20.40 1.83 15.34
N ASP A 116 19.93 3.00 15.76
CA ASP A 116 18.87 3.14 16.75
C ASP A 116 17.48 3.07 16.14
N ALA A 117 17.35 3.50 14.87
CA ALA A 117 16.09 3.65 14.17
C ALA A 117 16.27 3.68 12.65
N ILE A 118 15.14 3.68 11.95
CA ILE A 118 15.09 3.94 10.51
C ILE A 118 14.27 5.18 10.19
N ALA A 119 14.48 5.76 9.03
CA ALA A 119 13.64 6.83 8.48
C ALA A 119 13.33 6.59 7.01
N THR A 120 12.24 7.17 6.56
CA THR A 120 11.81 7.12 5.14
C THR A 120 11.17 8.45 4.74
N GLY A 121 11.07 8.68 3.43
CA GLY A 121 10.38 9.85 2.86
C GLY A 121 8.85 9.71 2.81
N HIS A 122 8.21 8.98 3.72
CA HIS A 122 6.75 8.92 3.77
C HIS A 122 6.15 10.18 4.39
N TYR A 123 5.03 10.62 3.83
CA TYR A 123 4.20 11.71 4.35
C TYR A 123 3.21 11.15 5.38
N ALA A 124 3.66 11.02 6.60
CA ALA A 124 2.88 10.61 7.77
C ALA A 124 3.56 11.16 9.01
N LYS A 125 2.87 11.20 10.14
CA LYS A 125 3.41 11.65 11.41
C LYS A 125 3.38 10.52 12.42
N VAL A 126 4.48 10.37 13.17
CA VAL A 126 4.60 9.42 14.28
C VAL A 126 5.12 10.17 15.51
N PHE A 127 4.53 9.92 16.67
CA PHE A 127 4.99 10.47 17.95
C PHE A 127 4.52 9.57 19.09
N GLN A 128 5.14 9.73 20.25
CA GLN A 128 4.78 9.01 21.46
C GLN A 128 3.90 9.87 22.35
N GLU A 129 2.78 9.32 22.80
CA GLU A 129 1.90 9.94 23.81
C GLU A 129 2.45 9.75 25.23
N PRO A 130 1.96 10.54 26.21
CA PRO A 130 2.33 10.37 27.63
C PRO A 130 2.03 8.97 28.19
N SER A 131 1.09 8.24 27.58
CA SER A 131 0.80 6.83 27.88
C SER A 131 1.93 5.86 27.51
N GLY A 132 2.93 6.34 26.77
CA GLY A 132 4.01 5.52 26.20
C GLY A 132 3.66 4.90 24.83
N ARG A 133 2.41 5.02 24.38
CA ARG A 133 1.96 4.45 23.10
C ARG A 133 2.36 5.36 21.95
N TYR A 134 2.78 4.75 20.83
CA TYR A 134 3.06 5.48 19.60
C TYR A 134 1.77 5.67 18.79
N VAL A 135 1.61 6.88 18.29
CA VAL A 135 0.48 7.30 17.44
C VAL A 135 0.98 7.51 16.02
N LEU A 136 0.21 7.04 15.05
CA LEU A 136 0.38 7.35 13.64
C LEU A 136 -0.72 8.32 13.22
N GLU A 137 -0.34 9.43 12.59
CA GLU A 137 -1.27 10.42 12.04
C GLU A 137 -1.00 10.66 10.56
N ARG A 138 -1.98 11.26 9.93
CA ARG A 138 -1.87 11.73 8.53
C ARG A 138 -0.80 12.81 8.45
N GLY A 139 -0.06 12.85 7.33
CA GLY A 139 0.85 13.95 7.02
C GLY A 139 0.11 15.26 6.75
N ALA A 140 0.81 16.37 6.89
CA ALA A 140 0.27 17.71 6.65
C ALA A 140 -0.21 17.92 5.19
N ASP A 141 0.49 17.32 4.23
CA ASP A 141 0.05 17.30 2.81
C ASP A 141 -1.06 16.27 2.61
N ALA A 142 -2.32 16.72 2.61
CA ALA A 142 -3.48 15.83 2.42
C ALA A 142 -3.50 15.10 1.07
N GLN A 143 -2.81 15.63 0.03
CA GLN A 143 -2.73 14.99 -1.28
C GLN A 143 -1.65 13.92 -1.34
N LYS A 144 -0.66 14.00 -0.45
CA LYS A 144 0.48 13.08 -0.35
C LYS A 144 0.42 12.17 0.88
N ASP A 145 -0.58 12.34 1.75
CA ASP A 145 -0.75 11.52 2.95
C ASP A 145 -0.65 10.02 2.64
N GLN A 146 0.33 9.37 3.27
CA GLN A 146 0.64 7.96 3.08
C GLN A 146 0.35 7.10 4.33
N SER A 147 -0.31 7.68 5.33
CA SER A 147 -0.70 6.97 6.56
C SER A 147 -1.51 5.70 6.29
N TYR A 148 -2.29 5.70 5.20
CA TYR A 148 -3.02 4.53 4.71
C TYR A 148 -2.13 3.29 4.51
N PHE A 149 -0.93 3.45 3.94
CA PHE A 149 0.00 2.35 3.68
C PHE A 149 0.77 1.90 4.92
N LEU A 150 0.67 2.63 6.03
CA LEU A 150 1.42 2.43 7.26
C LEU A 150 0.58 1.84 8.40
N ALA A 151 -0.72 1.65 8.19
CA ALA A 151 -1.64 1.20 9.23
C ALA A 151 -1.38 -0.22 9.78
N LEU A 152 -0.53 -1.03 9.11
CA LEU A 152 -0.09 -2.34 9.60
C LEU A 152 1.18 -2.29 10.47
N LEU A 153 1.78 -1.12 10.68
CA LEU A 153 2.98 -1.02 11.52
C LEU A 153 2.65 -1.31 12.97
N SER A 154 3.46 -2.16 13.59
CA SER A 154 3.36 -2.46 15.00
C SER A 154 3.86 -1.29 15.86
N GLN A 155 3.53 -1.31 17.15
CA GLN A 155 4.04 -0.33 18.12
C GLN A 155 5.58 -0.34 18.19
N GLU A 156 6.20 -1.52 18.08
CA GLU A 156 7.65 -1.65 18.03
C GLU A 156 8.22 -0.98 16.77
N GLN A 157 7.64 -1.25 15.59
CA GLN A 157 8.07 -0.62 14.34
C GLN A 157 7.89 0.89 14.39
N LEU A 158 6.77 1.40 14.90
CA LEU A 158 6.52 2.84 15.05
C LEU A 158 7.52 3.49 16.00
N SER A 159 7.90 2.83 17.10
CA SER A 159 8.86 3.35 18.10
C SER A 159 10.28 3.56 17.55
N ARG A 160 10.60 2.91 16.43
CA ARG A 160 11.92 2.93 15.78
C ARG A 160 11.89 3.59 14.40
N THR A 161 10.83 4.37 14.10
CA THR A 161 10.62 4.96 12.78
C THR A 161 10.50 6.48 12.85
N PHE A 162 11.16 7.16 11.89
CA PHE A 162 11.03 8.59 11.69
C PHE A 162 10.44 8.90 10.31
N PHE A 163 9.54 9.87 10.25
CA PHE A 163 8.97 10.43 9.03
C PHE A 163 9.28 11.93 8.96
N PRO A 164 10.48 12.33 8.51
CA PRO A 164 10.91 13.73 8.57
C PRO A 164 10.07 14.68 7.72
N LEU A 165 9.27 14.15 6.77
CA LEU A 165 8.41 14.93 5.90
C LEU A 165 6.99 15.17 6.46
N ALA A 166 6.72 14.78 7.70
CA ALA A 166 5.39 14.79 8.30
C ALA A 166 4.65 16.13 8.20
N GLU A 167 5.37 17.23 8.41
CA GLU A 167 4.82 18.60 8.46
C GLU A 167 5.05 19.39 7.15
N LEU A 168 5.59 18.74 6.11
CA LEU A 168 5.93 19.40 4.84
C LEU A 168 4.98 19.03 3.73
N THR A 169 4.72 20.01 2.87
CA THR A 169 4.04 19.79 1.58
C THR A 169 5.05 19.41 0.48
N LYS A 170 4.58 18.76 -0.56
CA LYS A 170 5.45 18.35 -1.68
C LYS A 170 6.19 19.53 -2.35
N PRO A 171 5.59 20.72 -2.56
CA PRO A 171 6.32 21.90 -3.04
C PRO A 171 7.47 22.31 -2.11
N GLU A 172 7.26 22.29 -0.80
CA GLU A 172 8.31 22.62 0.18
C GLU A 172 9.45 21.62 0.14
N VAL A 173 9.15 20.31 0.05
CA VAL A 173 10.16 19.25 -0.11
C VAL A 173 10.98 19.49 -1.40
N ARG A 174 10.37 19.85 -2.51
CA ARG A 174 11.09 20.16 -3.75
C ARG A 174 11.98 21.40 -3.60
N LEU A 175 11.50 22.44 -2.94
CA LEU A 175 12.29 23.66 -2.66
C LEU A 175 13.52 23.35 -1.79
N ILE A 176 13.37 22.47 -0.78
CA ILE A 176 14.50 22.01 0.06
C ILE A 176 15.52 21.25 -0.80
N ALA A 177 15.05 20.37 -1.68
CA ALA A 177 15.89 19.60 -2.58
C ALA A 177 16.68 20.49 -3.55
N GLU A 178 16.03 21.48 -4.14
CA GLU A 178 16.65 22.49 -5.05
C GLU A 178 17.74 23.29 -4.33
N LYS A 179 17.43 23.84 -3.14
CA LYS A 179 18.41 24.58 -2.32
C LYS A 179 19.61 23.71 -1.91
N ALA A 180 19.40 22.41 -1.75
CA ALA A 180 20.46 21.45 -1.41
C ALA A 180 21.25 20.96 -2.63
N GLY A 181 20.89 21.37 -3.86
CA GLY A 181 21.52 20.91 -5.08
C GLY A 181 21.29 19.42 -5.38
N LEU A 182 20.21 18.82 -4.86
CA LEU A 182 19.90 17.42 -5.11
C LEU A 182 19.45 17.20 -6.55
N VAL A 183 20.12 16.33 -7.28
CA VAL A 183 19.89 16.09 -8.73
C VAL A 183 18.48 15.57 -9.05
N ASN A 184 17.81 14.99 -8.08
CA ASN A 184 16.46 14.43 -8.21
C ASN A 184 15.33 15.39 -7.81
N ALA A 185 15.61 16.69 -7.58
CA ALA A 185 14.64 17.68 -7.14
C ALA A 185 13.41 17.77 -8.08
N HIS A 186 13.61 17.61 -9.38
CA HIS A 186 12.54 17.70 -10.40
C HIS A 186 12.02 16.32 -10.85
N LYS A 187 12.51 15.23 -10.27
CA LYS A 187 12.05 13.88 -10.62
C LYS A 187 10.55 13.74 -10.32
N SER A 188 9.81 13.13 -11.26
CA SER A 188 8.40 12.78 -11.05
C SER A 188 8.25 11.74 -9.96
N ASP A 189 7.13 11.81 -9.21
CA ASP A 189 6.82 10.82 -8.20
C ASP A 189 6.48 9.47 -8.84
N SER A 190 6.91 8.38 -8.24
CA SER A 190 6.42 7.05 -8.62
C SER A 190 4.92 6.95 -8.31
N GLN A 191 4.11 6.68 -9.33
CA GLN A 191 2.64 6.62 -9.19
C GLN A 191 2.15 5.18 -9.01
N ASP A 192 2.96 4.18 -9.42
CA ASP A 192 2.58 2.79 -9.52
C ASP A 192 3.37 1.89 -8.55
N ILE A 193 2.99 0.62 -8.50
CA ILE A 193 3.68 -0.42 -7.74
C ILE A 193 5.09 -0.57 -8.30
N CYS A 194 6.11 -0.58 -7.44
CA CYS A 194 7.52 -0.50 -7.83
C CYS A 194 8.01 -1.63 -8.75
N PHE A 195 7.33 -2.78 -8.78
CA PHE A 195 7.64 -3.90 -9.65
C PHE A 195 6.67 -4.04 -10.84
N VAL A 196 5.79 -3.05 -11.05
CA VAL A 196 4.86 -3.00 -12.19
C VAL A 196 5.24 -1.81 -13.05
N PRO A 197 6.14 -2.01 -14.05
CA PRO A 197 6.49 -0.94 -14.96
C PRO A 197 5.27 -0.54 -15.79
N ASP A 198 5.15 0.75 -16.08
CA ASP A 198 4.10 1.31 -16.95
C ASP A 198 2.65 1.05 -16.47
N GLY A 199 2.45 0.62 -15.21
CA GLY A 199 1.14 0.35 -14.62
C GLY A 199 0.45 -0.92 -15.14
N ASP A 200 1.09 -1.71 -16.00
CA ASP A 200 0.53 -2.97 -16.52
C ASP A 200 0.88 -4.16 -15.61
N TYR A 201 0.14 -4.29 -14.52
CA TYR A 201 0.28 -5.42 -13.61
C TYR A 201 -0.12 -6.76 -14.26
N THR A 202 -0.95 -6.73 -15.32
CA THR A 202 -1.41 -7.94 -16.04
C THR A 202 -0.23 -8.60 -16.73
N ALA A 203 0.57 -7.82 -17.47
CA ALA A 203 1.78 -8.33 -18.14
C ALA A 203 2.78 -8.93 -17.13
N VAL A 204 2.95 -8.30 -15.95
CA VAL A 204 3.82 -8.82 -14.89
C VAL A 204 3.31 -10.17 -14.36
N ILE A 205 2.02 -10.30 -14.09
CA ILE A 205 1.42 -11.54 -13.61
C ILE A 205 1.57 -12.66 -14.66
N GLU A 206 1.30 -12.37 -15.93
CA GLU A 206 1.41 -13.34 -17.02
C GLU A 206 2.85 -13.80 -17.26
N ALA A 207 3.83 -12.90 -17.10
CA ALA A 207 5.24 -13.26 -17.19
C ALA A 207 5.71 -14.16 -16.02
N LEU A 208 5.20 -13.92 -14.81
CA LEU A 208 5.61 -14.66 -13.61
C LEU A 208 4.81 -15.95 -13.39
N ALA A 209 3.59 -16.05 -13.94
CA ALA A 209 2.69 -17.19 -13.75
C ALA A 209 1.81 -17.42 -15.01
N PRO A 210 2.41 -17.80 -16.16
CA PRO A 210 1.73 -17.82 -17.46
C PRO A 210 0.50 -18.72 -17.50
N ASP A 211 0.48 -19.85 -16.80
CA ASP A 211 -0.61 -20.82 -16.81
C ASP A 211 -1.57 -20.70 -15.62
N ALA A 212 -1.45 -19.62 -14.83
CA ALA A 212 -2.14 -19.51 -13.56
C ALA A 212 -3.61 -19.06 -13.67
N PHE A 213 -4.01 -18.52 -14.81
CA PHE A 213 -5.28 -17.79 -14.96
C PHE A 213 -6.00 -18.19 -16.26
N PRO A 214 -6.70 -19.34 -16.27
CA PRO A 214 -7.44 -19.79 -17.47
C PRO A 214 -8.59 -18.83 -17.81
N GLU A 215 -9.04 -18.91 -19.06
CA GLU A 215 -10.29 -18.29 -19.48
C GLU A 215 -11.46 -18.86 -18.68
N GLY A 216 -12.50 -18.05 -18.49
CA GLY A 216 -13.69 -18.43 -17.74
C GLY A 216 -14.90 -17.59 -18.17
N ASP A 217 -15.98 -17.66 -17.43
CA ASP A 217 -17.24 -17.07 -17.82
C ASP A 217 -17.48 -15.69 -17.20
N PHE A 218 -17.90 -14.74 -18.04
CA PHE A 218 -18.67 -13.62 -17.54
C PHE A 218 -20.11 -14.05 -17.27
N ILE A 219 -20.59 -13.77 -16.09
CA ILE A 219 -21.99 -13.99 -15.71
C ILE A 219 -22.62 -12.66 -15.28
N ASP A 220 -23.93 -12.53 -15.44
CA ASP A 220 -24.69 -11.43 -14.83
C ASP A 220 -25.02 -11.71 -13.35
N ILE A 221 -25.74 -10.79 -12.72
CA ILE A 221 -26.12 -10.90 -11.30
C ILE A 221 -27.11 -12.06 -11.04
N ASP A 222 -27.78 -12.56 -12.08
CA ASP A 222 -28.71 -13.69 -12.01
C ASP A 222 -28.00 -15.04 -12.29
N GLY A 223 -26.68 -15.01 -12.55
CA GLY A 223 -25.86 -16.17 -12.86
C GLY A 223 -25.89 -16.61 -14.33
N THR A 224 -26.52 -15.84 -15.22
CA THR A 224 -26.57 -16.15 -16.65
C THR A 224 -25.24 -15.81 -17.30
N LYS A 225 -24.69 -16.74 -18.11
CA LYS A 225 -23.49 -16.50 -18.91
C LYS A 225 -23.74 -15.44 -19.98
N VAL A 226 -22.90 -14.39 -19.96
CA VAL A 226 -22.99 -13.25 -20.90
C VAL A 226 -21.73 -13.07 -21.75
N GLY A 227 -20.71 -13.89 -21.55
CA GLY A 227 -19.47 -13.85 -22.32
C GLY A 227 -18.38 -14.73 -21.74
N THR A 228 -17.16 -14.57 -22.26
CA THR A 228 -15.97 -15.30 -21.79
C THR A 228 -14.87 -14.31 -21.46
N HIS A 229 -14.26 -14.43 -20.28
CA HIS A 229 -13.15 -13.60 -19.83
C HIS A 229 -11.77 -14.28 -20.04
N ARG A 230 -10.71 -13.48 -20.11
CA ARG A 230 -9.33 -13.93 -20.38
C ARG A 230 -8.49 -14.14 -19.11
N GLY A 231 -9.08 -14.63 -18.04
CA GLY A 231 -8.44 -14.81 -16.74
C GLY A 231 -8.81 -13.72 -15.71
N LEU A 232 -9.06 -14.16 -14.46
CA LEU A 232 -9.56 -13.32 -13.35
C LEU A 232 -8.66 -12.12 -13.02
N HIS A 233 -7.34 -12.25 -13.21
CA HIS A 233 -6.36 -11.21 -12.92
C HIS A 233 -6.54 -9.95 -13.77
N ARG A 234 -7.13 -10.05 -14.97
CA ARG A 234 -7.35 -8.92 -15.86
C ARG A 234 -8.49 -8.00 -15.43
N TYR A 235 -9.23 -8.37 -14.38
CA TYR A 235 -10.44 -7.66 -13.96
C TYR A 235 -10.34 -7.21 -12.50
N THR A 236 -10.84 -5.99 -12.25
CA THR A 236 -10.86 -5.36 -10.93
C THR A 236 -12.29 -4.91 -10.62
N ILE A 237 -12.72 -5.05 -9.36
CA ILE A 237 -14.04 -4.61 -8.92
C ILE A 237 -14.24 -3.11 -9.22
N GLY A 238 -15.35 -2.79 -9.89
CA GLY A 238 -15.67 -1.44 -10.37
C GLY A 238 -15.14 -1.13 -11.79
N GLN A 239 -14.40 -2.05 -12.43
CA GLN A 239 -13.93 -1.87 -13.80
C GLN A 239 -15.12 -1.81 -14.77
N ARG A 240 -15.12 -0.79 -15.63
CA ARG A 240 -16.14 -0.59 -16.69
C ARG A 240 -15.58 -0.83 -18.10
N ARG A 241 -14.31 -0.45 -18.32
CA ARG A 241 -13.68 -0.51 -19.66
C ARG A 241 -13.01 -1.87 -19.88
N GLY A 242 -12.92 -2.29 -21.15
CA GLY A 242 -12.20 -3.51 -21.53
C GLY A 242 -12.94 -4.81 -21.25
N LEU A 243 -14.25 -4.77 -20.96
CA LEU A 243 -15.07 -5.97 -20.75
C LEU A 243 -15.48 -6.63 -22.08
N ALA A 244 -15.58 -5.86 -23.15
CA ALA A 244 -16.00 -6.31 -24.50
C ALA A 244 -17.35 -7.05 -24.51
N LEU A 245 -18.28 -6.63 -23.65
CA LEU A 245 -19.62 -7.21 -23.54
C LEU A 245 -20.67 -6.29 -24.17
N PRO A 246 -21.63 -6.82 -24.97
CA PRO A 246 -22.59 -6.02 -25.73
C PRO A 246 -23.83 -5.62 -24.91
N PHE A 247 -23.64 -4.87 -23.81
CA PHE A 247 -24.76 -4.31 -23.06
C PHE A 247 -25.11 -2.91 -23.56
N GLY A 248 -26.40 -2.60 -23.65
CA GLY A 248 -26.93 -1.28 -24.06
C GLY A 248 -26.78 -0.19 -22.96
N TYR A 249 -26.22 -0.51 -21.79
CA TYR A 249 -26.06 0.36 -20.64
C TYR A 249 -24.69 0.10 -19.97
N PRO A 250 -24.22 1.04 -19.12
CA PRO A 250 -22.96 0.86 -18.41
C PRO A 250 -22.99 -0.34 -17.46
N ILE A 251 -22.05 -1.28 -17.64
CA ILE A 251 -21.84 -2.41 -16.76
C ILE A 251 -20.46 -2.36 -16.11
N TYR A 252 -20.34 -3.03 -14.99
CA TYR A 252 -19.15 -3.04 -14.14
C TYR A 252 -18.86 -4.45 -13.64
N VAL A 253 -17.60 -4.74 -13.39
CA VAL A 253 -17.20 -5.92 -12.62
C VAL A 253 -17.66 -5.74 -11.19
N VAL A 254 -18.53 -6.62 -10.70
CA VAL A 254 -19.09 -6.55 -9.33
C VAL A 254 -18.54 -7.62 -8.41
N GLU A 255 -18.17 -8.79 -8.94
CA GLU A 255 -17.60 -9.89 -8.17
C GLU A 255 -16.64 -10.73 -9.02
N LYS A 256 -15.72 -11.42 -8.36
CA LYS A 256 -14.84 -12.44 -8.96
C LYS A 256 -14.86 -13.69 -8.09
N SER A 257 -15.17 -14.85 -8.69
CA SER A 257 -15.09 -16.16 -8.04
C SER A 257 -13.95 -16.97 -8.62
N ALA A 258 -12.97 -17.28 -7.79
CA ALA A 258 -11.87 -18.18 -8.17
C ALA A 258 -12.34 -19.64 -8.20
N GLU A 259 -13.29 -20.02 -7.35
CA GLU A 259 -13.84 -21.38 -7.26
C GLU A 259 -14.58 -21.76 -8.55
N HIS A 260 -15.39 -20.84 -9.08
CA HIS A 260 -16.16 -21.07 -10.31
C HIS A 260 -15.48 -20.51 -11.56
N ASN A 261 -14.34 -19.85 -11.42
CA ASN A 261 -13.64 -19.12 -12.47
C ASN A 261 -14.57 -18.16 -13.24
N THR A 262 -15.33 -17.35 -12.49
CA THR A 262 -16.31 -16.41 -13.06
C THR A 262 -16.02 -14.98 -12.68
N VAL A 263 -16.37 -14.06 -13.57
CA VAL A 263 -16.44 -12.62 -13.34
C VAL A 263 -17.90 -12.19 -13.46
N THR A 264 -18.49 -11.78 -12.35
CA THR A 264 -19.85 -11.25 -12.33
C THR A 264 -19.87 -9.80 -12.77
N VAL A 265 -20.77 -9.46 -13.69
CA VAL A 265 -20.97 -8.09 -14.15
C VAL A 265 -22.37 -7.60 -13.82
N GLY A 266 -22.51 -6.31 -13.53
CA GLY A 266 -23.80 -5.74 -13.15
C GLY A 266 -23.85 -4.22 -13.32
N SER A 267 -24.99 -3.64 -12.95
CA SER A 267 -25.19 -2.18 -12.93
C SER A 267 -24.31 -1.47 -11.90
N GLY A 268 -24.28 -0.13 -11.96
CA GLY A 268 -23.56 0.66 -10.96
C GLY A 268 -24.09 0.50 -9.53
N GLU A 269 -25.34 0.12 -9.36
CA GLU A 269 -25.98 -0.13 -8.06
C GLU A 269 -25.49 -1.43 -7.42
N ALA A 270 -25.20 -2.46 -8.23
CA ALA A 270 -24.64 -3.73 -7.76
C ALA A 270 -23.21 -3.59 -7.17
N LEU A 271 -22.56 -2.43 -7.33
CA LEU A 271 -21.28 -2.11 -6.70
C LEU A 271 -21.40 -1.60 -5.28
N LEU A 272 -22.60 -1.32 -4.79
CA LEU A 272 -22.83 -0.73 -3.48
C LEU A 272 -22.75 -1.77 -2.38
N ALA A 273 -21.82 -1.58 -1.46
CA ALA A 273 -21.63 -2.42 -0.28
C ALA A 273 -22.24 -1.74 0.96
N ALA A 274 -23.03 -2.49 1.73
CA ALA A 274 -23.56 -2.06 3.02
C ALA A 274 -22.53 -2.31 4.14
N ALA A 275 -21.76 -3.39 4.05
CA ALA A 275 -20.73 -3.75 5.02
C ALA A 275 -19.59 -4.53 4.37
N CYS A 276 -18.51 -4.71 5.12
CA CYS A 276 -17.43 -5.64 4.75
C CYS A 276 -16.76 -6.20 6.02
N SER A 277 -16.19 -7.41 5.91
CA SER A 277 -15.34 -7.98 6.95
C SER A 277 -13.87 -7.72 6.62
N VAL A 278 -13.07 -7.52 7.67
CA VAL A 278 -11.62 -7.26 7.56
C VAL A 278 -10.88 -8.26 8.42
N ARG A 279 -9.85 -8.88 7.85
CA ARG A 279 -8.93 -9.82 8.52
C ARG A 279 -7.58 -9.20 8.80
N GLU A 280 -6.78 -9.85 9.63
CA GLU A 280 -5.40 -9.45 9.96
C GLU A 280 -5.32 -8.00 10.45
N VAL A 281 -6.29 -7.60 11.27
CA VAL A 281 -6.36 -6.23 11.79
C VAL A 281 -5.21 -5.98 12.74
N ASN A 282 -4.47 -4.90 12.47
CA ASN A 282 -3.48 -4.32 13.36
C ASN A 282 -4.07 -3.09 14.03
N TRP A 283 -4.02 -3.02 15.35
CA TRP A 283 -4.45 -1.88 16.14
C TRP A 283 -3.26 -1.02 16.55
N ILE A 284 -3.17 0.19 15.98
CA ILE A 284 -2.21 1.22 16.41
C ILE A 284 -2.71 1.88 17.69
N ALA A 285 -3.98 2.25 17.76
CA ALA A 285 -4.66 2.66 18.99
C ALA A 285 -4.86 1.45 19.93
N GLU A 286 -5.35 1.71 21.13
CA GLU A 286 -5.87 0.61 21.97
C GLU A 286 -6.98 -0.11 21.24
N MET A 287 -6.97 -1.45 21.36
CA MET A 287 -8.00 -2.27 20.73
C MET A 287 -9.36 -2.00 21.41
N PRO A 288 -10.37 -1.48 20.69
CA PRO A 288 -11.69 -1.27 21.25
C PRO A 288 -12.35 -2.61 21.59
N GLN A 289 -13.05 -2.65 22.73
CA GLN A 289 -13.81 -3.83 23.18
C GLN A 289 -15.27 -3.80 22.70
N GLU A 290 -15.81 -2.62 22.45
CA GLU A 290 -17.18 -2.39 22.02
C GLU A 290 -17.23 -1.80 20.61
N PRO A 291 -18.34 -1.97 19.87
CA PRO A 291 -18.54 -1.30 18.60
C PRO A 291 -18.48 0.22 18.73
N PHE A 292 -17.82 0.88 17.78
CA PHE A 292 -17.64 2.33 17.79
C PHE A 292 -17.75 2.91 16.36
N TYR A 293 -17.86 4.22 16.24
CA TYR A 293 -17.86 4.91 14.95
C TYR A 293 -16.47 5.46 14.64
N ALA A 294 -16.05 5.27 13.38
CA ALA A 294 -14.80 5.80 12.84
C ALA A 294 -14.99 6.25 11.38
N GLU A 295 -14.02 6.93 10.86
CA GLU A 295 -13.88 7.19 9.43
C GLU A 295 -13.02 6.08 8.80
N VAL A 296 -13.41 5.61 7.62
CA VAL A 296 -12.76 4.47 6.95
C VAL A 296 -12.35 4.84 5.53
N LYS A 297 -11.16 4.37 5.11
CA LYS A 297 -10.76 4.26 3.71
C LYS A 297 -10.65 2.79 3.33
N THR A 298 -11.28 2.40 2.23
CA THR A 298 -11.13 1.07 1.61
C THR A 298 -10.24 1.09 0.37
N ARG A 299 -9.74 2.27 -0.01
CA ARG A 299 -8.77 2.52 -1.09
C ARG A 299 -7.95 3.77 -0.78
N TYR A 300 -6.72 3.83 -1.26
CA TYR A 300 -5.81 4.94 -0.99
C TYR A 300 -6.37 6.32 -1.36
N ARG A 301 -6.88 6.48 -2.59
CA ARG A 301 -7.37 7.77 -3.12
C ARG A 301 -8.83 8.08 -2.73
N GLN A 302 -9.44 7.26 -1.90
CA GLN A 302 -10.82 7.46 -1.44
C GLN A 302 -10.89 8.58 -0.40
N GLN A 303 -12.01 9.29 -0.36
CA GLN A 303 -12.36 10.15 0.77
C GLN A 303 -12.76 9.29 1.98
N LEU A 304 -12.54 9.82 3.17
CA LEU A 304 -12.96 9.18 4.41
C LEU A 304 -14.48 9.03 4.46
N LYS A 305 -14.96 7.84 4.83
CA LYS A 305 -16.37 7.50 4.96
C LYS A 305 -16.69 7.08 6.39
N LYS A 306 -17.77 7.62 6.96
CA LYS A 306 -18.23 7.20 8.28
C LYS A 306 -18.74 5.76 8.26
N ALA A 307 -18.31 4.98 9.24
CA ALA A 307 -18.73 3.60 9.42
C ALA A 307 -18.75 3.23 10.90
N ARG A 308 -19.54 2.23 11.25
CA ARG A 308 -19.49 1.55 12.54
C ARG A 308 -18.55 0.38 12.42
N ILE A 309 -17.59 0.32 13.31
CA ILE A 309 -16.59 -0.74 13.43
C ILE A 309 -17.03 -1.68 14.54
N GLU A 310 -17.18 -2.94 14.23
CA GLU A 310 -17.59 -4.01 15.12
C GLU A 310 -16.44 -5.00 15.29
N PRO A 311 -15.64 -4.93 16.37
CA PRO A 311 -14.57 -5.88 16.64
C PRO A 311 -15.11 -7.31 16.77
N SER A 312 -14.39 -8.27 16.19
CA SER A 312 -14.68 -9.70 16.25
C SER A 312 -13.42 -10.48 16.57
N GLY A 313 -13.15 -10.67 17.85
CA GLY A 313 -11.85 -11.19 18.31
C GLY A 313 -10.73 -10.15 18.16
N THR A 314 -9.48 -10.62 18.18
CA THR A 314 -8.30 -9.72 18.23
C THR A 314 -7.84 -9.19 16.87
N SER A 315 -8.17 -9.88 15.79
CA SER A 315 -7.61 -9.60 14.46
C SER A 315 -8.67 -9.52 13.34
N ARG A 316 -9.94 -9.42 13.70
CA ARG A 316 -11.04 -9.27 12.76
C ARG A 316 -11.98 -8.14 13.18
N VAL A 317 -12.56 -7.47 12.20
CA VAL A 317 -13.64 -6.49 12.41
C VAL A 317 -14.66 -6.62 11.29
N ARG A 318 -15.90 -6.26 11.57
CA ARG A 318 -16.91 -5.95 10.57
C ARG A 318 -17.08 -4.43 10.49
N ILE A 319 -17.07 -3.89 9.30
CA ILE A 319 -17.30 -2.48 8.99
C ILE A 319 -18.70 -2.37 8.42
N VAL A 320 -19.59 -1.62 9.06
CA VAL A 320 -20.93 -1.29 8.58
C VAL A 320 -20.91 0.17 8.13
N PHE A 321 -21.03 0.41 6.84
CA PHE A 321 -20.99 1.76 6.28
C PHE A 321 -22.27 2.52 6.63
N THR A 322 -22.14 3.79 7.05
CA THR A 322 -23.32 4.65 7.33
C THR A 322 -24.10 4.94 6.03
N GLU A 323 -23.37 5.11 4.94
CA GLU A 323 -23.89 5.21 3.58
C GLU A 323 -23.21 4.13 2.74
N PRO A 324 -23.93 3.42 1.86
CA PRO A 324 -23.33 2.38 1.04
C PRO A 324 -22.07 2.83 0.32
N GLU A 325 -21.01 2.01 0.40
CA GLU A 325 -19.73 2.32 -0.20
C GLU A 325 -19.57 1.59 -1.54
N ARG A 326 -19.03 2.31 -2.53
CA ARG A 326 -18.94 1.81 -3.89
C ARG A 326 -17.66 1.02 -4.14
N ALA A 327 -17.80 -0.15 -4.77
CA ALA A 327 -16.71 -0.99 -5.30
C ALA A 327 -15.66 -1.32 -4.22
N VAL A 328 -16.11 -1.72 -3.04
CA VAL A 328 -15.28 -2.34 -2.01
C VAL A 328 -14.74 -3.65 -2.55
N ALA A 329 -13.43 -3.89 -2.44
CA ALA A 329 -12.80 -5.04 -3.08
C ALA A 329 -12.04 -5.89 -2.06
N ARG A 330 -12.22 -7.21 -2.10
CA ARG A 330 -11.45 -8.19 -1.33
C ARG A 330 -9.97 -8.07 -1.66
N GLY A 331 -9.11 -8.19 -0.63
CA GLY A 331 -7.67 -8.06 -0.77
C GLY A 331 -7.14 -6.62 -0.64
N GLN A 332 -8.00 -5.59 -0.76
CA GLN A 332 -7.62 -4.21 -0.49
C GLN A 332 -7.50 -3.96 1.02
N ALA A 333 -6.75 -2.92 1.39
CA ALA A 333 -6.67 -2.49 2.77
C ALA A 333 -7.93 -1.72 3.18
N ALA A 334 -8.38 -1.92 4.42
CA ALA A 334 -9.30 -1.03 5.11
C ALA A 334 -8.57 -0.39 6.28
N VAL A 335 -8.58 0.94 6.35
CA VAL A 335 -7.88 1.71 7.39
C VAL A 335 -8.86 2.61 8.13
N PHE A 336 -8.78 2.58 9.46
CA PHE A 336 -9.70 3.29 10.36
C PHE A 336 -9.05 4.54 10.91
N TYR A 337 -9.79 5.65 10.92
CA TYR A 337 -9.32 6.95 11.36
C TYR A 337 -10.25 7.58 12.39
N CYS A 338 -9.66 8.39 13.25
CA CYS A 338 -10.37 9.36 14.10
C CYS A 338 -9.71 10.73 13.89
N GLY A 339 -10.31 11.56 13.05
CA GLY A 339 -9.68 12.80 12.58
C GLY A 339 -8.38 12.52 11.81
N SER A 340 -7.24 13.04 12.30
CA SER A 340 -5.91 12.77 11.71
C SER A 340 -5.34 11.41 12.11
N ARG A 341 -5.78 10.81 13.21
CA ARG A 341 -5.19 9.60 13.80
C ARG A 341 -5.60 8.34 13.08
N VAL A 342 -4.64 7.48 12.80
CA VAL A 342 -4.87 6.10 12.36
C VAL A 342 -5.12 5.23 13.57
N LEU A 343 -6.31 4.66 13.67
CA LEU A 343 -6.66 3.73 14.75
C LEU A 343 -6.12 2.33 14.49
N GLY A 344 -6.07 1.94 13.24
CA GLY A 344 -5.60 0.64 12.78
C GLY A 344 -6.07 0.34 11.36
N GLY A 345 -5.86 -0.88 10.92
CA GLY A 345 -6.31 -1.33 9.61
C GLY A 345 -6.04 -2.82 9.39
N GLY A 346 -6.56 -3.35 8.30
CA GLY A 346 -6.41 -4.75 7.92
C GLY A 346 -6.73 -4.98 6.46
N VAL A 347 -6.92 -6.23 6.07
CA VAL A 347 -7.22 -6.63 4.68
C VAL A 347 -8.70 -7.00 4.56
N ILE A 348 -9.39 -6.46 3.57
CA ILE A 348 -10.80 -6.76 3.30
C ILE A 348 -10.93 -8.22 2.88
N ASP A 349 -11.74 -8.98 3.63
CA ASP A 349 -11.95 -10.43 3.50
C ASP A 349 -13.24 -10.77 2.72
N SER A 350 -14.34 -10.09 3.04
CA SER A 350 -15.62 -10.26 2.38
C SER A 350 -16.35 -8.93 2.26
N VAL A 351 -17.33 -8.88 1.34
CA VAL A 351 -18.14 -7.70 1.05
C VAL A 351 -19.61 -8.10 1.09
N GLU A 352 -20.44 -7.31 1.77
CA GLU A 352 -21.88 -7.49 1.88
C GLU A 352 -22.56 -6.44 1.01
N ALA A 353 -23.24 -6.85 -0.06
CA ALA A 353 -23.98 -5.95 -0.94
C ALA A 353 -25.21 -5.34 -0.24
N VAL A 354 -25.66 -4.19 -0.72
CA VAL A 354 -26.94 -3.60 -0.28
C VAL A 354 -28.08 -4.57 -0.69
N GLY A 355 -28.93 -4.93 0.27
CA GLY A 355 -30.00 -5.90 0.10
C GLY A 355 -29.73 -7.27 0.71
N ASN A 356 -28.49 -7.59 1.08
CA ASN A 356 -28.10 -8.82 1.78
C ASN A 356 -27.92 -8.63 3.29
N VAL A 357 -28.25 -7.46 3.82
CA VAL A 357 -28.21 -7.19 5.27
C VAL A 357 -29.56 -7.65 5.86
N VAL A 358 -29.59 -8.86 6.40
CA VAL A 358 -30.68 -9.39 7.24
C VAL A 358 -30.31 -9.20 8.70
#